data_53943c70623b86db75b5a23a442a631a
#
_entry.id   53943c70623b86db75b5a23a442a631a
#
_cell.length_a   1.000
_cell.length_b   1.000
_cell.length_c   1.000
_cell.angle_alpha   90.00
_cell.angle_beta   90.00
_cell.angle_gamma   90.00
#
_symmetry.space_group_name_H-M   'P 1'
#
loop_
_entity.id
_entity.type
_entity.pdbx_description
1 polymer ?
#
loop_
_entity_poly.entity_id
_entity_poly.type
_entity_poly.pdbx_seq_one_letter_code
_entity_poly.pdbx_strand_id
1 'polypeptide(L)'
;MSKKITAEKIHVTYRDLAANDPGGPLDLSLVAEAKGQILGFIIARLEFVYIPFVEVCLVHAVVVDPEYQRRHIGSALIKELLDRCYLGRINTIRTLVRQDDDELRSFIEHLGFHPSNISNWDKTFETWPD
;
A
#
# COMPACT_ATOMS: atom_id res chain seq x y z
N MET A 1 9.17 -21.98 -22.00
CA MET A 1 9.08 -20.54 -22.25
C MET A 1 8.15 -19.92 -21.21
N SER A 2 8.69 -19.10 -20.33
CA SER A 2 7.87 -18.48 -19.31
C SER A 2 6.97 -17.41 -19.94
N LYS A 3 5.67 -17.57 -19.81
CA LYS A 3 4.73 -16.54 -20.21
C LYS A 3 4.83 -15.40 -19.21
N LYS A 4 5.04 -14.19 -19.69
CA LYS A 4 4.88 -13.02 -18.83
C LYS A 4 3.41 -12.90 -18.46
N ILE A 5 3.10 -13.09 -17.19
CA ILE A 5 1.75 -12.93 -16.68
C ILE A 5 1.65 -11.56 -16.06
N THR A 6 0.70 -10.75 -16.52
CA THR A 6 0.41 -9.42 -15.95
C THR A 6 -0.92 -9.47 -15.24
N ALA A 7 -1.20 -8.49 -14.37
CA ALA A 7 -2.48 -8.39 -13.70
C ALA A 7 -3.65 -8.29 -14.69
N GLU A 8 -3.40 -7.75 -15.89
CA GLU A 8 -4.41 -7.62 -16.95
C GLU A 8 -4.76 -8.95 -17.61
N LYS A 9 -3.79 -9.88 -17.68
CA LYS A 9 -3.98 -11.18 -18.34
C LYS A 9 -4.43 -12.27 -17.37
N ILE A 10 -4.21 -12.07 -16.07
CA ILE A 10 -4.67 -12.97 -15.04
C ILE A 10 -5.95 -12.38 -14.47
N HIS A 11 -6.94 -13.22 -14.25
CA HIS A 11 -8.12 -12.79 -13.53
C HIS A 11 -7.76 -12.65 -12.04
N VAL A 12 -7.37 -11.45 -11.64
CA VAL A 12 -6.97 -11.14 -10.27
C VAL A 12 -8.20 -10.73 -9.49
N THR A 13 -8.39 -11.33 -8.34
CA THR A 13 -9.42 -10.93 -7.38
C THR A 13 -8.75 -10.36 -6.14
N TYR A 14 -9.44 -9.44 -5.50
CA TYR A 14 -8.95 -8.76 -4.30
C TYR A 14 -9.92 -9.02 -3.17
N ARG A 15 -9.39 -9.37 -2.01
CA ARG A 15 -10.20 -9.51 -0.81
C ARG A 15 -9.60 -8.74 0.35
N ASP A 16 -10.45 -8.36 1.28
CA ASP A 16 -10.02 -7.67 2.48
C ASP A 16 -9.23 -8.64 3.36
N LEU A 17 -8.01 -8.25 3.71
CA LEU A 17 -7.15 -9.08 4.54
C LEU A 17 -7.72 -9.23 5.97
N ALA A 18 -8.35 -8.18 6.48
CA ALA A 18 -8.86 -8.14 7.85
C ALA A 18 -10.37 -7.82 7.85
N ALA A 19 -11.15 -8.61 7.10
CA ALA A 19 -12.59 -8.37 6.94
C ALA A 19 -13.37 -8.41 8.25
N ASN A 20 -12.84 -9.10 9.27
CA ASN A 20 -13.50 -9.26 10.57
C ASN A 20 -12.98 -8.31 11.64
N ASP A 21 -12.16 -7.34 11.26
CA ASP A 21 -11.56 -6.39 12.22
C ASP A 21 -11.65 -4.95 11.70
N PRO A 22 -12.88 -4.42 11.51
CA PRO A 22 -13.05 -3.04 11.08
C PRO A 22 -12.43 -2.07 12.09
N GLY A 23 -11.65 -1.10 11.62
CA GLY A 23 -10.96 -0.15 12.48
C GLY A 23 -9.69 -0.68 13.12
N GLY A 24 -9.32 -1.93 12.85
CA GLY A 24 -8.07 -2.50 13.32
C GLY A 24 -6.85 -2.07 12.52
N PRO A 25 -5.65 -2.54 12.87
CA PRO A 25 -4.40 -2.09 12.24
C PRO A 25 -4.24 -2.52 10.78
N LEU A 26 -5.08 -3.44 10.29
CA LEU A 26 -5.02 -3.95 8.91
C LEU A 26 -6.31 -3.66 8.13
N ASP A 27 -7.14 -2.75 8.62
CA ASP A 27 -8.53 -2.61 8.15
C ASP A 27 -8.70 -2.26 6.67
N LEU A 28 -7.71 -1.62 6.06
CA LEU A 28 -7.73 -1.30 4.63
C LEU A 28 -6.84 -2.21 3.79
N SER A 29 -6.27 -3.24 4.40
CA SER A 29 -5.34 -4.14 3.72
C SER A 29 -6.05 -5.08 2.76
N LEU A 30 -5.40 -5.35 1.62
CA LEU A 30 -5.95 -6.20 0.56
C LEU A 30 -4.97 -7.30 0.19
N VAL A 31 -5.53 -8.43 -0.21
CA VAL A 31 -4.79 -9.54 -0.79
C VAL A 31 -5.21 -9.69 -2.24
N ALA A 32 -4.23 -9.82 -3.13
CA ALA A 32 -4.46 -10.14 -4.54
C ALA A 32 -4.29 -11.63 -4.76
N GLU A 33 -5.26 -12.26 -5.36
CA GLU A 33 -5.30 -13.70 -5.60
C GLU A 33 -5.66 -14.01 -7.05
N ALA A 34 -5.14 -15.11 -7.55
CA ALA A 34 -5.55 -15.67 -8.83
C ALA A 34 -5.43 -17.19 -8.78
N LYS A 35 -6.44 -17.90 -9.23
CA LYS A 35 -6.46 -19.37 -9.28
C LYS A 35 -6.08 -20.02 -7.95
N GLY A 36 -6.58 -19.47 -6.84
CA GLY A 36 -6.32 -19.98 -5.51
C GLY A 36 -4.95 -19.66 -4.96
N GLN A 37 -4.14 -18.88 -5.66
CA GLN A 37 -2.81 -18.49 -5.20
C GLN A 37 -2.78 -17.01 -4.81
N ILE A 38 -2.04 -16.72 -3.74
CA ILE A 38 -1.78 -15.35 -3.33
C ILE A 38 -0.65 -14.79 -4.19
N LEU A 39 -0.93 -13.70 -4.89
CA LEU A 39 0.04 -13.02 -5.75
C LEU A 39 0.79 -11.93 -4.98
N GLY A 40 0.12 -11.33 -4.02
CA GLY A 40 0.69 -10.25 -3.23
C GLY A 40 -0.35 -9.66 -2.29
N PHE A 41 0.10 -8.70 -1.48
CA PHE A 41 -0.80 -8.00 -0.57
C PHE A 41 -0.31 -6.58 -0.33
N ILE A 42 -1.23 -5.74 0.12
CA ILE A 42 -0.94 -4.38 0.56
C ILE A 42 -1.45 -4.22 1.99
N ILE A 43 -0.58 -3.70 2.84
CA ILE A 43 -0.91 -3.43 4.24
C ILE A 43 -1.21 -1.95 4.36
N ALA A 44 -2.42 -1.64 4.77
CA ALA A 44 -2.90 -0.27 4.90
C ALA A 44 -3.92 -0.17 6.01
N ARG A 45 -4.01 1.01 6.59
CA ARG A 45 -4.99 1.30 7.64
C ARG A 45 -5.47 2.73 7.56
N LEU A 46 -6.65 2.97 8.12
CA LEU A 46 -7.20 4.30 8.26
C LEU A 46 -6.55 4.99 9.45
N GLU A 47 -6.08 6.22 9.26
CA GLU A 47 -5.57 7.06 10.33
C GLU A 47 -6.23 8.42 10.29
N PHE A 48 -6.35 9.03 11.46
CA PHE A 48 -6.80 10.39 11.61
C PHE A 48 -5.59 11.26 11.94
N VAL A 49 -5.41 12.33 11.17
CA VAL A 49 -4.33 13.28 11.39
C VAL A 49 -4.94 14.65 11.68
N TYR A 50 -4.33 15.39 12.59
CA TYR A 50 -4.92 16.63 13.08
C TYR A 50 -4.50 17.88 12.33
N ILE A 51 -3.46 17.79 11.51
CA ILE A 51 -2.96 18.95 10.78
C ILE A 51 -2.63 18.53 9.33
N PRO A 52 -3.56 18.78 8.38
CA PRO A 52 -4.96 19.10 8.62
C PRO A 52 -5.72 17.91 9.21
N PHE A 53 -6.85 18.15 9.88
CA PHE A 53 -7.67 17.07 10.41
C PHE A 53 -8.36 16.36 9.25
N VAL A 54 -7.83 15.23 8.85
CA VAL A 54 -8.36 14.43 7.75
C VAL A 54 -8.18 12.94 8.04
N GLU A 55 -9.02 12.15 7.39
CA GLU A 55 -8.83 10.70 7.34
C GLU A 55 -7.81 10.38 6.24
N VAL A 56 -6.83 9.58 6.58
CA VAL A 56 -5.75 9.20 5.67
C VAL A 56 -5.64 7.69 5.63
N CYS A 57 -5.54 7.14 4.44
CA CYS A 57 -5.15 5.74 4.27
C CYS A 57 -3.62 5.68 4.31
N LEU A 58 -3.07 5.10 5.36
CA LEU A 58 -1.63 4.94 5.48
C LEU A 58 -1.23 3.57 4.97
N VAL A 59 -0.41 3.56 3.93
CA VAL A 59 0.15 2.33 3.34
C VAL A 59 1.46 2.01 4.03
N HIS A 60 1.52 0.84 4.65
CA HIS A 60 2.72 0.37 5.34
C HIS A 60 3.62 -0.48 4.45
N ALA A 61 3.04 -1.29 3.57
CA ALA A 61 3.82 -2.18 2.74
C ALA A 61 3.01 -2.65 1.53
N VAL A 62 3.73 -2.88 0.44
CA VAL A 62 3.22 -3.60 -0.73
C VAL A 62 4.19 -4.74 -0.97
N VAL A 63 3.69 -5.96 -0.93
CA VAL A 63 4.51 -7.16 -1.07
C VAL A 63 3.95 -7.98 -2.22
N VAL A 64 4.82 -8.38 -3.14
CA VAL A 64 4.44 -9.20 -4.29
C VAL A 64 5.30 -10.45 -4.27
N ASP A 65 4.67 -11.60 -4.49
CA ASP A 65 5.39 -12.87 -4.62
C ASP A 65 6.50 -12.73 -5.67
N PRO A 66 7.73 -13.16 -5.39
CA PRO A 66 8.84 -13.02 -6.34
C PRO A 66 8.55 -13.59 -7.73
N GLU A 67 7.74 -14.64 -7.83
CA GLU A 67 7.37 -15.22 -9.13
C GLU A 67 6.49 -14.28 -9.95
N TYR A 68 5.84 -13.31 -9.31
CA TYR A 68 4.90 -12.39 -9.95
C TYR A 68 5.40 -10.96 -9.99
N GLN A 69 6.64 -10.69 -9.58
CA GLN A 69 7.23 -9.37 -9.68
C GLN A 69 7.42 -8.98 -11.14
N ARG A 70 7.42 -7.67 -11.41
CA ARG A 70 7.50 -7.08 -12.76
C ARG A 70 6.30 -7.42 -13.65
N ARG A 71 5.18 -7.80 -13.06
CA ARG A 71 3.94 -8.13 -13.78
C ARG A 71 2.81 -7.19 -13.39
N HIS A 72 3.16 -6.02 -12.86
CA HIS A 72 2.22 -4.96 -12.47
C HIS A 72 1.26 -5.34 -11.33
N ILE A 73 1.58 -6.37 -10.56
CA ILE A 73 0.72 -6.78 -9.42
C ILE A 73 0.74 -5.70 -8.32
N GLY A 74 1.92 -5.15 -8.02
CA GLY A 74 2.04 -4.07 -7.02
C GLY A 74 1.26 -2.83 -7.43
N SER A 75 1.38 -2.43 -8.69
CA SER A 75 0.61 -1.30 -9.23
C SER A 75 -0.88 -1.56 -9.18
N ALA A 76 -1.30 -2.79 -9.51
CA ALA A 76 -2.70 -3.18 -9.48
C ALA A 76 -3.27 -3.15 -8.06
N LEU A 77 -2.50 -3.61 -7.06
CA LEU A 77 -2.89 -3.55 -5.65
C LEU A 77 -3.09 -2.10 -5.19
N ILE A 78 -2.16 -1.23 -5.52
CA ILE A 78 -2.28 0.19 -5.17
C ILE A 78 -3.49 0.81 -5.84
N LYS A 79 -3.68 0.52 -7.13
CA LYS A 79 -4.82 1.05 -7.87
C LYS A 79 -6.14 0.59 -7.25
N GLU A 80 -6.25 -0.68 -6.88
CA GLU A 80 -7.44 -1.21 -6.21
C GLU A 80 -7.67 -0.51 -4.87
N LEU A 81 -6.61 -0.28 -4.10
CA LEU A 81 -6.71 0.45 -2.84
C LEU A 81 -7.18 1.89 -3.08
N LEU A 82 -6.62 2.57 -4.08
CA LEU A 82 -7.03 3.93 -4.43
C LEU A 82 -8.51 3.99 -4.78
N ASP A 83 -9.00 3.05 -5.57
CA ASP A 83 -10.40 2.98 -5.96
C ASP A 83 -11.31 2.78 -4.75
N ARG A 84 -10.92 1.89 -3.84
CA ARG A 84 -11.70 1.66 -2.61
C ARG A 84 -11.69 2.87 -1.69
N CYS A 85 -10.57 3.56 -1.56
CA CYS A 85 -10.48 4.79 -0.78
C CYS A 85 -11.37 5.87 -1.38
N TYR A 86 -11.36 6.02 -2.69
CA TYR A 86 -12.22 6.98 -3.38
C TYR A 86 -13.69 6.71 -3.10
N LEU A 87 -14.12 5.46 -3.22
CA LEU A 87 -15.50 5.07 -2.94
C LEU A 87 -15.87 5.26 -1.48
N GLY A 88 -14.93 5.08 -0.57
CA GLY A 88 -15.09 5.28 0.85
C GLY A 88 -14.90 6.74 1.30
N ARG A 89 -14.71 7.65 0.36
CA ARG A 89 -14.49 9.08 0.61
C ARG A 89 -13.21 9.39 1.40
N ILE A 90 -12.21 8.54 1.28
CA ILE A 90 -10.87 8.78 1.80
C ILE A 90 -10.07 9.38 0.66
N ASN A 91 -9.74 10.68 0.76
CA ASN A 91 -9.13 11.40 -0.35
C ASN A 91 -7.61 11.51 -0.28
N THR A 92 -7.00 10.99 0.76
CA THR A 92 -5.56 11.06 0.93
C THR A 92 -5.00 9.68 1.24
N ILE A 93 -4.07 9.24 0.43
CA ILE A 93 -3.31 8.02 0.65
C ILE A 93 -1.88 8.43 0.92
N ARG A 94 -1.32 7.94 2.01
CA ARG A 94 0.02 8.31 2.45
C ARG A 94 0.90 7.09 2.59
N THR A 95 2.16 7.23 2.18
CA THR A 95 3.17 6.21 2.44
C THR A 95 4.45 6.89 2.88
N LEU A 96 5.26 6.19 3.65
CA LEU A 96 6.56 6.66 4.09
C LEU A 96 7.63 6.04 3.21
N VAL A 97 8.51 6.88 2.68
CA VAL A 97 9.55 6.45 1.76
C VAL A 97 10.88 7.02 2.23
N ARG A 98 11.89 6.18 2.30
CA ARG A 98 13.23 6.66 2.61
C ARG A 98 13.71 7.57 1.48
N GLN A 99 14.34 8.68 1.85
CA GLN A 99 14.83 9.65 0.87
C GLN A 99 15.89 9.06 -0.06
N ASP A 100 16.63 8.06 0.40
CA ASP A 100 17.66 7.40 -0.39
C ASP A 100 17.18 6.19 -1.20
N ASP A 101 15.89 5.88 -1.15
CA ASP A 101 15.30 4.80 -1.94
C ASP A 101 14.77 5.35 -3.26
N ASP A 102 15.65 5.55 -4.21
CA ASP A 102 15.31 6.15 -5.51
C ASP A 102 14.36 5.28 -6.33
N GLU A 103 14.51 3.97 -6.25
CA GLU A 103 13.66 3.03 -6.99
C GLU A 103 12.21 3.09 -6.49
N LEU A 104 12.02 3.06 -5.17
CA LEU A 104 10.69 3.15 -4.59
C LEU A 104 10.08 4.54 -4.85
N ARG A 105 10.86 5.60 -4.71
CA ARG A 105 10.39 6.96 -5.00
C ARG A 105 9.91 7.09 -6.43
N SER A 106 10.69 6.59 -7.37
CA SER A 106 10.33 6.62 -8.79
C SER A 106 9.03 5.84 -9.03
N PHE A 107 8.88 4.70 -8.41
CA PHE A 107 7.68 3.87 -8.52
C PHE A 107 6.43 4.60 -8.04
N ILE A 108 6.48 5.19 -6.85
CA ILE A 108 5.32 5.88 -6.30
C ILE A 108 5.03 7.21 -7.01
N GLU A 109 6.05 7.91 -7.48
CA GLU A 109 5.84 9.10 -8.31
C GLU A 109 5.10 8.76 -9.59
N HIS A 110 5.44 7.64 -10.20
CA HIS A 110 4.77 7.17 -11.41
C HIS A 110 3.29 6.85 -11.15
N LEU A 111 2.95 6.49 -9.93
CA LEU A 111 1.57 6.22 -9.51
C LEU A 111 0.81 7.49 -9.07
N GLY A 112 1.44 8.66 -9.17
CA GLY A 112 0.81 9.93 -8.84
C GLY A 112 1.04 10.43 -7.42
N PHE A 113 1.88 9.76 -6.65
CA PHE A 113 2.27 10.25 -5.33
C PHE A 113 3.28 11.39 -5.47
N HIS A 114 3.24 12.31 -4.53
CA HIS A 114 4.19 13.42 -4.47
C HIS A 114 4.55 13.70 -3.02
N PRO A 115 5.73 14.30 -2.77
CA PRO A 115 6.07 14.70 -1.41
C PRO A 115 5.03 15.66 -0.83
N SER A 116 4.64 15.44 0.42
CA SER A 116 3.71 16.33 1.11
C SER A 116 4.49 17.46 1.79
N ASN A 117 3.76 18.43 2.32
CA ASN A 117 4.34 19.50 3.11
C ASN A 117 4.45 19.16 4.60
N ILE A 118 4.25 17.89 4.95
CA ILE A 118 4.35 17.39 6.32
C ILE A 118 5.65 16.62 6.44
N SER A 119 6.45 16.94 7.46
CA SER A 119 7.70 16.25 7.73
C SER A 119 7.53 15.24 8.84
N ASN A 120 8.23 14.14 8.72
CA ASN A 120 8.31 13.12 9.77
C ASN A 120 9.51 13.45 10.66
N TRP A 121 9.29 13.51 11.98
CA TRP A 121 10.32 13.84 12.95
C TRP A 121 10.48 12.70 13.93
N ASP A 122 11.69 12.15 14.01
CA ASP A 122 11.98 11.02 14.87
C ASP A 122 12.95 11.42 15.98
N LYS A 123 12.77 10.79 17.13
CA LYS A 123 13.77 10.77 18.18
C LYS A 123 14.06 9.31 18.51
N THR A 124 15.30 8.93 18.38
CA THR A 124 15.74 7.55 18.61
C THR A 124 16.68 7.49 19.79
N PHE A 125 16.45 6.55 20.67
CA PHE A 125 17.35 6.31 21.80
C PHE A 125 18.36 5.25 21.40
N GLU A 126 19.64 5.53 21.62
CA GLU A 126 20.72 4.58 21.31
C GLU A 126 20.75 3.42 22.31
N THR A 127 20.36 3.70 23.56
CA THR A 127 20.20 2.70 24.59
C THR A 127 18.85 2.86 25.26
N TRP A 128 18.28 1.74 25.71
CA TRP A 128 17.02 1.80 26.43
C TRP A 128 17.23 2.42 27.81
N PRO A 129 16.38 3.36 28.24
CA PRO A 129 16.44 3.87 29.61
C PRO A 129 16.07 2.76 30.58
N ASP A 130 16.76 2.73 31.74
CA ASP A 130 16.47 1.78 32.79
C ASP A 130 15.16 2.09 33.51
#